data_0c65173ceb46649b111ae37a78d8ceb3
#
_entry.id   0c65173ceb46649b111ae37a78d8ceb3
#
_cell.length_a   1.000
_cell.length_b   1.000
_cell.length_c   1.000
_cell.angle_alpha   90.00
_cell.angle_beta   90.00
_cell.angle_gamma   90.00
#
_symmetry.space_group_name_H-M   'P 1'
#
loop_
_entity.id
_entity.type
_entity.pdbx_description
1 polymer ?
#
loop_
_entity_poly.entity_id
_entity_poly.type
_entity_poly.pdbx_seq_one_letter_code
_entity_poly.pdbx_strand_id
1 'polypeptide(L)'
;GVVKPEEIDKINILNASFLAMHRALDQLTTRPEAVIVDGNRFTPYRDLPYATIVKGDGKYQAIAAASILAKTFRDDYMNGLADEYPFYDWKSNKGYPTKKHREGIRLHGISPYHRKSYNLTGEKELFLDF
;
A
#
# COMPACT_ATOMS: atom_id res chain seq x y z
N GLY A 1 -1.84 -9.88 -1.19
CA GLY A 1 -3.12 -9.25 -1.48
C GLY A 1 -2.91 -7.87 -2.06
N VAL A 2 -3.75 -7.52 -3.02
CA VAL A 2 -3.66 -6.23 -3.72
C VAL A 2 -4.96 -5.45 -3.51
N VAL A 3 -4.83 -4.16 -3.22
CA VAL A 3 -5.94 -3.20 -3.12
C VAL A 3 -5.67 -2.05 -4.09
N LYS A 4 -6.64 -1.75 -4.93
CA LYS A 4 -6.51 -0.73 -5.97
C LYS A 4 -6.68 0.69 -5.41
N PRO A 5 -6.14 1.72 -6.11
CA PRO A 5 -6.28 3.11 -5.66
C PRO A 5 -7.73 3.55 -5.42
N GLU A 6 -8.67 3.14 -6.26
CA GLU A 6 -10.09 3.49 -6.10
C GLU A 6 -10.70 2.92 -4.83
N GLU A 7 -10.26 1.74 -4.41
CA GLU A 7 -10.69 1.11 -3.15
C GLU A 7 -10.10 1.86 -1.95
N ILE A 8 -8.81 2.25 -2.04
CA ILE A 8 -8.14 3.05 -1.00
C ILE A 8 -8.86 4.39 -0.80
N ASP A 9 -9.23 5.06 -1.88
CA ASP A 9 -9.97 6.32 -1.84
C ASP A 9 -11.33 6.20 -1.14
N LYS A 10 -11.96 5.01 -1.20
CA LYS A 10 -13.24 4.74 -0.55
C LYS A 10 -13.13 4.37 0.93
N ILE A 11 -12.11 3.61 1.30
CA ILE A 11 -12.04 2.98 2.64
C ILE A 11 -10.87 3.48 3.50
N ASN A 12 -10.02 4.36 3.00
CA ASN A 12 -8.74 4.86 3.51
C ASN A 12 -7.62 3.82 3.54
N ILE A 13 -6.39 4.28 3.80
CA ILE A 13 -5.19 3.43 3.74
C ILE A 13 -5.13 2.38 4.84
N LEU A 14 -5.60 2.68 6.05
CA LEU A 14 -5.59 1.73 7.16
C LEU A 14 -6.49 0.52 6.85
N ASN A 15 -7.73 0.79 6.48
CA ASN A 15 -8.68 -0.26 6.11
C ASN A 15 -8.24 -1.01 4.84
N ALA A 16 -7.62 -0.32 3.89
CA ALA A 16 -7.04 -0.93 2.71
C ALA A 16 -5.92 -1.91 3.06
N SER A 17 -5.08 -1.59 4.05
CA SER A 17 -4.05 -2.51 4.55
C SER A 17 -4.66 -3.79 5.12
N PHE A 18 -5.72 -3.68 5.91
CA PHE A 18 -6.43 -4.85 6.44
C PHE A 18 -7.07 -5.67 5.34
N LEU A 19 -7.70 -5.02 4.36
CA LEU A 19 -8.28 -5.69 3.20
C LEU A 19 -7.22 -6.44 2.38
N ALA A 20 -6.05 -5.84 2.19
CA ALA A 20 -4.94 -6.49 1.51
C ALA A 20 -4.46 -7.74 2.25
N MET A 21 -4.37 -7.68 3.59
CA MET A 21 -4.02 -8.83 4.42
C MET A 21 -5.07 -9.94 4.31
N HIS A 22 -6.36 -9.60 4.37
CA HIS A 22 -7.46 -10.56 4.19
C HIS A 22 -7.41 -11.23 2.82
N ARG A 23 -7.18 -10.48 1.77
CA ARG A 23 -7.03 -11.02 0.40
C ARG A 23 -5.80 -11.92 0.27
N ALA A 24 -4.72 -11.63 0.98
CA ALA A 24 -3.56 -12.51 1.03
C ALA A 24 -3.90 -13.83 1.73
N LEU A 25 -4.62 -13.79 2.84
CA LEU A 25 -5.09 -14.98 3.57
C LEU A 25 -6.05 -15.82 2.72
N ASP A 26 -6.94 -15.18 1.97
CA ASP A 26 -7.88 -15.86 1.06
C ASP A 26 -7.18 -16.69 -0.02
N GLN A 27 -5.96 -16.31 -0.41
CA GLN A 27 -5.20 -16.98 -1.47
C GLN A 27 -4.36 -18.16 -0.96
N LEU A 28 -4.28 -18.38 0.34
CA LEU A 28 -3.53 -19.51 0.89
C LEU A 28 -4.23 -20.82 0.61
N THR A 29 -3.48 -21.82 0.15
CA THR A 29 -3.99 -23.16 -0.11
C THR A 29 -4.20 -23.96 1.18
N THR A 30 -3.41 -23.67 2.20
CA THR A 30 -3.54 -24.25 3.54
C THR A 30 -4.07 -23.20 4.50
N ARG A 31 -5.14 -23.51 5.22
CA ARG A 31 -5.70 -22.61 6.23
C ARG A 31 -4.73 -22.46 7.40
N PRO A 32 -4.30 -21.26 7.79
CA PRO A 32 -3.48 -21.06 8.98
C PRO A 32 -4.30 -21.30 10.26
N GLU A 33 -3.64 -21.69 11.34
CA GLU A 33 -4.26 -21.87 12.65
C GLU A 33 -4.36 -20.55 13.43
N ALA A 34 -3.44 -19.63 13.16
CA ALA A 34 -3.40 -18.30 13.76
C ALA A 34 -2.66 -17.33 12.85
N VAL A 35 -2.85 -16.02 13.09
CA VAL A 35 -2.22 -14.93 12.35
C VAL A 35 -1.49 -14.02 13.32
N ILE A 36 -0.27 -13.64 13.00
CA ILE A 36 0.47 -12.58 13.68
C ILE A 36 0.67 -11.40 12.73
N VAL A 37 0.41 -10.21 13.22
CA VAL A 37 0.38 -9.00 12.40
C VAL A 37 1.28 -7.94 13.03
N ASP A 38 2.11 -7.29 12.19
CA ASP A 38 2.89 -6.13 12.62
C ASP A 38 1.96 -4.94 12.87
N GLY A 39 2.12 -4.29 14.01
CA GLY A 39 1.35 -3.12 14.38
C GLY A 39 0.50 -3.33 15.62
N ASN A 40 -0.46 -2.42 15.85
CA ASN A 40 -1.33 -2.41 17.03
C ASN A 40 -2.82 -2.60 16.70
N ARG A 41 -3.17 -2.78 15.44
CA ARG A 41 -4.54 -2.95 14.96
C ARG A 41 -4.62 -3.99 13.88
N PHE A 42 -5.72 -4.72 13.87
CA PHE A 42 -6.08 -5.64 12.81
C PHE A 42 -7.58 -5.90 12.84
N THR A 43 -8.23 -5.87 11.69
CA THR A 43 -9.62 -6.31 11.59
C THR A 43 -9.66 -7.84 11.56
N PRO A 44 -10.43 -8.50 12.44
CA PRO A 44 -10.51 -9.96 12.47
C PRO A 44 -10.77 -10.57 11.10
N TYR A 45 -10.05 -11.64 10.78
CA TYR A 45 -10.24 -12.42 9.57
C TYR A 45 -11.00 -13.70 9.92
N ARG A 46 -12.29 -13.75 9.58
CA ARG A 46 -13.16 -14.88 9.94
C ARG A 46 -13.07 -15.18 11.45
N ASP A 47 -12.93 -16.46 11.81
CA ASP A 47 -12.79 -16.95 13.17
C ASP A 47 -11.34 -17.32 13.56
N LEU A 48 -10.36 -16.87 12.76
CA LEU A 48 -8.94 -17.13 13.05
C LEU A 48 -8.44 -16.32 14.26
N PRO A 49 -7.77 -16.95 15.22
CA PRO A 49 -7.06 -16.23 16.27
C PRO A 49 -5.97 -15.35 15.67
N TYR A 50 -5.76 -14.18 16.23
CA TYR A 50 -4.68 -13.29 15.80
C TYR A 50 -4.05 -12.58 17.00
N ALA A 51 -2.81 -12.12 16.80
CA ALA A 51 -2.13 -11.22 17.72
C ALA A 51 -1.48 -10.08 16.92
N THR A 52 -1.62 -8.85 17.42
CA THR A 52 -0.92 -7.69 16.89
C THR A 52 0.35 -7.45 17.70
N ILE A 53 1.46 -7.19 17.01
CA ILE A 53 2.78 -7.07 17.65
C ILE A 53 3.44 -5.80 17.12
N VAL A 54 3.58 -4.80 18.00
CA VAL A 54 4.27 -3.56 17.66
C VAL A 54 5.74 -3.86 17.34
N LYS A 55 6.24 -3.34 16.20
CA LYS A 55 7.57 -3.65 15.67
C LYS A 55 7.81 -5.16 15.51
N GLY A 56 6.78 -5.86 15.03
CA GLY A 56 6.79 -7.31 14.89
C GLY A 56 7.85 -7.84 13.94
N ASP A 57 8.21 -7.07 12.90
CA ASP A 57 9.30 -7.39 11.98
C ASP A 57 10.67 -7.50 12.66
N GLY A 58 10.89 -6.78 13.75
CA GLY A 58 12.08 -6.90 14.60
C GLY A 58 12.01 -8.00 15.65
N LYS A 59 10.84 -8.60 15.89
CA LYS A 59 10.59 -9.58 16.96
C LYS A 59 10.31 -11.00 16.45
N TYR A 60 9.70 -11.11 15.27
CA TYR A 60 9.29 -12.39 14.69
C TYR A 60 9.80 -12.54 13.27
N GLN A 61 10.52 -13.63 13.02
CA GLN A 61 11.10 -13.96 11.74
C GLN A 61 10.06 -14.12 10.64
N ALA A 62 8.90 -14.70 10.96
CA ALA A 62 7.79 -14.86 10.02
C ALA A 62 7.23 -13.52 9.55
N ILE A 63 7.11 -12.54 10.45
CA ILE A 63 6.65 -11.17 10.11
C ILE A 63 7.70 -10.48 9.24
N ALA A 64 8.99 -10.57 9.60
CA ALA A 64 10.07 -10.01 8.80
C ALA A 64 10.10 -10.58 7.37
N ALA A 65 9.96 -11.90 7.23
CA ALA A 65 9.92 -12.56 5.94
C ALA A 65 8.71 -12.11 5.10
N ALA A 66 7.53 -12.04 5.68
CA ALA A 66 6.32 -11.57 5.01
C ALA A 66 6.47 -10.12 4.54
N SER A 67 7.07 -9.26 5.35
CA SER A 67 7.35 -7.86 5.03
C SER A 67 8.28 -7.72 3.83
N ILE A 68 9.36 -8.50 3.78
CA ILE A 68 10.30 -8.53 2.65
C ILE A 68 9.60 -8.99 1.37
N LEU A 69 8.81 -10.04 1.42
CA LEU A 69 8.08 -10.54 0.26
C LEU A 69 7.08 -9.52 -0.26
N ALA A 70 6.28 -8.91 0.61
CA ALA A 70 5.33 -7.88 0.24
C ALA A 70 6.02 -6.68 -0.44
N LYS A 71 7.13 -6.22 0.11
CA LYS A 71 7.94 -5.14 -0.47
C LYS A 71 8.51 -5.52 -1.84
N THR A 72 9.09 -6.69 -1.96
CA THR A 72 9.72 -7.15 -3.21
C THR A 72 8.70 -7.27 -4.34
N PHE A 73 7.56 -7.89 -4.09
CA PHE A 73 6.47 -7.99 -5.07
C PHE A 73 5.92 -6.63 -5.46
N ARG A 74 5.79 -5.72 -4.49
CA ARG A 74 5.36 -4.36 -4.78
C ARG A 74 6.37 -3.60 -5.63
N ASP A 75 7.65 -3.70 -5.33
CA ASP A 75 8.71 -3.06 -6.12
C ASP A 75 8.71 -3.58 -7.57
N ASP A 76 8.56 -4.88 -7.78
CA ASP A 76 8.45 -5.48 -9.11
C ASP A 76 7.22 -4.97 -9.85
N TYR A 77 6.09 -4.88 -9.19
CA TYR A 77 4.86 -4.32 -9.75
C TYR A 77 5.04 -2.85 -10.16
N MET A 78 5.65 -2.04 -9.31
CA MET A 78 5.93 -0.63 -9.61
C MET A 78 6.93 -0.46 -10.75
N ASN A 79 7.93 -1.34 -10.86
CA ASN A 79 8.85 -1.34 -12.00
C ASN A 79 8.12 -1.63 -13.32
N GLY A 80 7.19 -2.56 -13.33
CA GLY A 80 6.34 -2.84 -14.51
C GLY A 80 5.48 -1.64 -14.89
N LEU A 81 4.86 -0.99 -13.91
CA LEU A 81 4.08 0.24 -14.15
C LEU A 81 4.96 1.39 -14.64
N ALA A 82 6.20 1.48 -14.19
CA ALA A 82 7.14 2.51 -14.65
C ALA A 82 7.47 2.39 -16.14
N ASP A 83 7.47 1.19 -16.69
CA ASP A 83 7.66 0.97 -18.13
C ASP A 83 6.44 1.44 -18.94
N GLU A 84 5.23 1.25 -18.41
CA GLU A 84 3.98 1.71 -19.00
C GLU A 84 3.75 3.22 -18.82
N TYR A 85 4.13 3.75 -17.66
CA TYR A 85 4.00 5.18 -17.29
C TYR A 85 5.36 5.77 -16.89
N PRO A 86 6.24 6.12 -17.85
CA PRO A 86 7.62 6.55 -17.55
C PRO A 86 7.75 7.97 -16.99
N PHE A 87 6.63 8.66 -16.74
CA PHE A 87 6.61 10.09 -16.41
C PHE A 87 6.85 10.41 -14.94
N TYR A 88 6.72 9.43 -14.04
CA TYR A 88 6.62 9.65 -12.59
C TYR A 88 7.85 9.20 -11.81
N ASP A 89 8.90 8.76 -12.50
CA ASP A 89 10.13 8.23 -11.89
C ASP A 89 9.88 7.04 -10.93
N TRP A 90 8.89 6.22 -11.25
CA TRP A 90 8.48 5.10 -10.39
C TRP A 90 9.53 4.01 -10.24
N LYS A 91 10.46 3.88 -11.18
CA LYS A 91 11.61 2.95 -11.02
C LYS A 91 12.47 3.31 -9.82
N SER A 92 12.62 4.60 -9.54
CA SER A 92 13.39 5.11 -8.41
C SER A 92 12.55 5.25 -7.15
N ASN A 93 11.41 5.95 -7.24
CA ASN A 93 10.63 6.32 -6.06
C ASN A 93 9.57 5.30 -5.63
N LYS A 94 9.28 4.27 -6.43
CA LYS A 94 8.27 3.22 -6.16
C LYS A 94 6.89 3.76 -5.77
N GLY A 95 6.53 4.94 -6.26
CA GLY A 95 5.26 5.59 -5.98
C GLY A 95 5.29 6.59 -4.83
N TYR A 96 6.42 6.75 -4.14
CA TYR A 96 6.56 7.78 -3.10
C TYR A 96 6.51 9.19 -3.70
N PRO A 97 6.02 10.21 -2.95
CA PRO A 97 5.79 11.55 -3.46
C PRO A 97 7.06 12.39 -3.51
N THR A 98 8.05 11.95 -4.27
CA THR A 98 9.26 12.70 -4.52
C THR A 98 8.99 13.90 -5.42
N LYS A 99 9.96 14.83 -5.50
CA LYS A 99 9.87 15.99 -6.39
C LYS A 99 9.66 15.58 -7.85
N LYS A 100 10.38 14.56 -8.32
CA LYS A 100 10.24 14.05 -9.70
C LYS A 100 8.87 13.42 -9.96
N HIS A 101 8.32 12.68 -8.99
CA HIS A 101 6.97 12.11 -9.09
C HIS A 101 5.92 13.23 -9.21
N ARG A 102 5.97 14.23 -8.35
CA ARG A 102 5.05 15.38 -8.36
C ARG A 102 5.18 16.22 -9.63
N GLU A 103 6.40 16.41 -10.11
CA GLU A 103 6.63 17.10 -11.39
C GLU A 103 6.03 16.34 -12.56
N GLY A 104 6.17 15.02 -12.60
CA GLY A 104 5.52 14.16 -13.59
C GLY A 104 4.00 14.32 -13.58
N ILE A 105 3.39 14.38 -12.41
CA ILE A 105 1.94 14.62 -12.27
C ILE A 105 1.56 16.01 -12.81
N ARG A 106 2.35 17.03 -12.52
CA ARG A 106 2.08 18.39 -13.00
C ARG A 106 2.13 18.47 -14.51
N LEU A 107 3.10 17.81 -15.14
CA LEU A 107 3.31 17.86 -16.59
C LEU A 107 2.39 16.92 -17.38
N HIS A 108 2.07 15.74 -16.85
CA HIS A 108 1.39 14.67 -17.57
C HIS A 108 0.03 14.29 -16.97
N GLY A 109 -0.37 14.91 -15.85
CA GLY A 109 -1.57 14.51 -15.11
C GLY A 109 -1.39 13.21 -14.35
N ILE A 110 -2.46 12.71 -13.76
CA ILE A 110 -2.46 11.44 -13.00
C ILE A 110 -2.72 10.25 -13.91
N SER A 111 -2.25 9.08 -13.48
CA SER A 111 -2.58 7.79 -14.06
C SER A 111 -3.77 7.14 -13.34
N PRO A 112 -4.34 6.03 -13.88
CA PRO A 112 -5.34 5.24 -13.16
C PRO A 112 -4.84 4.63 -11.84
N TYR A 113 -3.54 4.61 -11.61
CA TYR A 113 -2.88 4.04 -10.42
C TYR A 113 -2.60 5.07 -9.32
N HIS A 114 -2.96 6.34 -9.51
CA HIS A 114 -2.86 7.36 -8.47
C HIS A 114 -4.09 7.35 -7.55
N ARG A 115 -3.86 7.62 -6.26
CA ARG A 115 -4.90 7.76 -5.25
C ARG A 115 -5.45 9.19 -5.31
N LYS A 116 -6.70 9.35 -5.73
CA LYS A 116 -7.31 10.66 -5.97
C LYS A 116 -7.62 11.43 -4.68
N SER A 117 -7.77 10.74 -3.56
CA SER A 117 -7.99 11.35 -2.23
C SER A 117 -6.74 11.95 -1.60
N TYR A 118 -5.56 11.76 -2.22
CA TYR A 118 -4.29 12.25 -1.72
C TYR A 118 -3.93 13.59 -2.37
N ASN A 119 -3.20 14.44 -1.62
CA ASN A 119 -2.60 15.64 -2.19
C ASN A 119 -1.42 15.24 -3.10
N LEU A 120 -1.67 15.13 -4.39
CA LEU A 120 -0.73 14.57 -5.36
C LEU A 120 0.33 15.56 -5.82
N THR A 121 0.03 16.86 -5.82
CA THR A 121 0.96 17.90 -6.27
C THR A 121 1.81 18.46 -5.14
N GLY A 122 1.37 18.33 -3.90
CA GLY A 122 1.99 18.92 -2.72
C GLY A 122 1.73 20.43 -2.59
N GLU A 123 0.87 20.98 -3.43
CA GLU A 123 0.40 22.35 -3.28
C GLU A 123 -0.54 22.41 -2.09
N LYS A 124 -0.38 23.46 -1.27
CA LYS A 124 -1.37 23.73 -0.22
C LYS A 124 -2.66 24.13 -0.90
N GLU A 125 -3.75 23.41 -0.60
CA GLU A 125 -5.06 23.92 -0.94
C GLU A 125 -5.22 25.27 -0.23
N LEU A 126 -5.25 26.34 -1.02
CA LEU A 126 -5.72 27.63 -0.52
C LEU A 126 -7.22 27.48 -0.35
N PHE A 127 -7.65 27.14 0.86
CA PHE A 127 -9.03 27.33 1.25
C PHE A 127 -9.28 28.84 1.24
N LEU A 128 -9.82 29.32 0.14
CA LEU A 128 -10.46 30.62 0.13
C LEU A 128 -11.79 30.42 0.85
N ASP A 129 -11.78 30.69 2.15
CA ASP A 129 -13.01 30.90 2.90
C ASP A 129 -13.68 32.16 2.36
N PHE A 130 -14.68 31.95 1.56
CA PHE A 130 -15.60 33.01 1.19
C PHE A 130 -16.76 33.07 2.17
#